data_2176c660c4c8be9446965b305c970c93
#
_entry.id   2176c660c4c8be9446965b305c970c93
#
_cell.length_a   1.000
_cell.length_b   1.000
_cell.length_c   1.000
_cell.angle_alpha   90.00
_cell.angle_beta   90.00
_cell.angle_gamma   90.00
#
_symmetry.space_group_name_H-M   'P 1'
#
loop_
_entity.id
_entity.type
_entity.pdbx_description
1 polymer ?
#
loop_
_entity_poly.entity_id
_entity_poly.type
_entity_poly.pdbx_seq_one_letter_code
_entity_poly.pdbx_strand_id
1 'polypeptide(L)'
;MTSEFKLSPSILSADFSNLQLALDQCANGGAPWIHVDVMDNQFVPNLTIGPPVVKSFRSKTQKFLDVHMMVIDPEKLVEPFAKAGADMITFHIEAAADTLGIIDLIRSS
;
A
#
# COMPACT_ATOMS: atom_id res chain seq x y z
N MET A 1 -25.13 -17.56 1.07
CA MET A 1 -24.13 -16.53 1.40
C MET A 1 -22.79 -16.90 0.79
N THR A 2 -22.20 -15.98 0.15
CA THR A 2 -20.90 -16.20 -0.45
C THR A 2 -19.83 -15.59 0.45
N SER A 3 -18.78 -16.34 0.71
CA SER A 3 -17.59 -15.73 1.30
C SER A 3 -16.87 -14.96 0.21
N GLU A 4 -16.41 -13.77 0.57
CA GLU A 4 -15.73 -12.91 -0.35
C GLU A 4 -14.22 -13.00 -0.12
N PHE A 5 -13.53 -13.42 -1.16
CA PHE A 5 -12.08 -13.34 -1.19
C PHE A 5 -11.68 -12.10 -1.94
N LYS A 6 -10.70 -11.39 -1.41
CA LYS A 6 -10.09 -10.25 -2.07
C LYS A 6 -8.65 -10.60 -2.40
N LEU A 7 -8.41 -10.96 -3.65
CA LEU A 7 -7.04 -11.13 -4.11
C LEU A 7 -6.37 -9.76 -4.15
N SER A 8 -5.21 -9.68 -3.53
CA SER A 8 -4.44 -8.43 -3.44
C SER A 8 -3.00 -8.72 -3.84
N PRO A 9 -2.74 -8.87 -5.15
CA PRO A 9 -1.38 -9.16 -5.62
C PRO A 9 -0.45 -7.99 -5.34
N SER A 10 0.76 -8.32 -4.88
CA SER A 10 1.75 -7.31 -4.56
C SER A 10 2.51 -6.89 -5.80
N ILE A 11 2.61 -5.58 -6.01
CA ILE A 11 3.43 -5.02 -7.09
C ILE A 11 4.92 -5.11 -6.78
N LEU A 12 5.30 -5.56 -5.58
CA LEU A 12 6.71 -5.78 -5.24
C LEU A 12 7.38 -6.76 -6.19
N SER A 13 6.61 -7.73 -6.71
CA SER A 13 7.11 -8.73 -7.67
C SER A 13 7.11 -8.22 -9.11
N ALA A 14 6.62 -7.02 -9.35
CA ALA A 14 6.53 -6.44 -10.68
C ALA A 14 7.85 -5.77 -11.10
N ASP A 15 7.96 -5.47 -12.38
CA ASP A 15 9.02 -4.61 -12.90
C ASP A 15 8.67 -3.16 -12.59
N PHE A 16 9.39 -2.52 -11.68
CA PHE A 16 9.13 -1.15 -11.28
C PHE A 16 9.34 -0.15 -12.41
N SER A 17 10.08 -0.52 -13.45
CA SER A 17 10.23 0.33 -14.64
C SER A 17 8.98 0.32 -15.52
N ASN A 18 8.07 -0.60 -15.30
CA ASN A 18 6.83 -0.71 -16.08
C ASN A 18 5.66 -1.14 -15.19
N LEU A 19 5.30 -0.29 -14.24
CA LEU A 19 4.19 -0.57 -13.32
C LEU A 19 2.84 -0.59 -14.03
N GLN A 20 2.69 0.14 -15.14
CA GLN A 20 1.45 0.09 -15.92
C GLN A 20 1.14 -1.33 -16.39
N LEU A 21 2.15 -2.07 -16.84
CA LEU A 21 1.96 -3.47 -17.23
C LEU A 21 1.46 -4.32 -16.04
N ALA A 22 2.03 -4.11 -14.86
CA ALA A 22 1.60 -4.82 -13.67
C ALA A 22 0.13 -4.52 -13.33
N LEU A 23 -0.27 -3.26 -13.42
CA LEU A 23 -1.66 -2.86 -13.19
C LEU A 23 -2.60 -3.51 -14.21
N ASP A 24 -2.21 -3.55 -15.47
CA ASP A 24 -2.98 -4.17 -16.54
C ASP A 24 -3.12 -5.68 -16.31
N GLN A 25 -2.05 -6.34 -15.88
CA GLN A 25 -2.08 -7.77 -15.57
C GLN A 25 -3.02 -8.06 -14.39
N CYS A 26 -3.03 -7.23 -13.36
CA CYS A 26 -3.96 -7.37 -12.24
C CYS A 26 -5.40 -7.19 -12.71
N ALA A 27 -5.66 -6.21 -13.56
CA ALA A 27 -6.99 -5.97 -14.10
C ALA A 27 -7.46 -7.16 -14.95
N ASN A 28 -6.61 -7.67 -15.83
CA ASN A 28 -6.91 -8.81 -16.71
C ASN A 28 -7.11 -10.09 -15.90
N GLY A 29 -6.41 -10.24 -14.79
CA GLY A 29 -6.55 -11.39 -13.89
C GLY A 29 -7.75 -11.32 -12.98
N GLY A 30 -8.47 -10.20 -12.96
CA GLY A 30 -9.67 -10.04 -12.13
C GLY A 30 -9.41 -9.76 -10.66
N ALA A 31 -8.18 -9.41 -10.27
CA ALA A 31 -7.88 -9.07 -8.88
C ALA A 31 -8.54 -7.73 -8.52
N PRO A 32 -9.36 -7.67 -7.44
CA PRO A 32 -10.04 -6.44 -7.08
C PRO A 32 -9.14 -5.44 -6.35
N TRP A 33 -8.08 -5.90 -5.72
CA TRP A 33 -7.16 -5.09 -4.93
C TRP A 33 -5.75 -5.15 -5.49
N ILE A 34 -4.96 -4.15 -5.16
CA ILE A 34 -3.52 -4.11 -5.45
C ILE A 34 -2.81 -3.88 -4.14
N HIS A 35 -1.88 -4.77 -3.81
CA HIS A 35 -1.08 -4.69 -2.59
C HIS A 35 0.22 -3.95 -2.86
N VAL A 36 0.48 -2.95 -2.04
CA VAL A 36 1.65 -2.06 -2.17
C VAL A 36 2.53 -2.26 -0.94
N ASP A 37 3.63 -2.98 -1.09
CA ASP A 37 4.57 -3.24 -0.01
C ASP A 37 5.59 -2.12 0.08
N VAL A 38 5.55 -1.38 1.18
CA VAL A 38 6.43 -0.23 1.46
C VAL A 38 7.46 -0.63 2.49
N MET A 39 8.72 -0.57 2.12
CA MET A 39 9.85 -0.92 2.97
C MET A 39 10.84 0.24 3.02
N ASP A 40 11.36 0.54 4.21
CA ASP A 40 12.19 1.72 4.46
C ASP A 40 13.68 1.42 4.68
N ASN A 41 14.09 0.17 4.54
CA ASN A 41 15.45 -0.30 4.81
C ASN A 41 15.89 -0.07 6.27
N GLN A 42 14.94 0.02 7.18
CA GLN A 42 15.20 0.14 8.61
C GLN A 42 14.42 -0.90 9.39
N PHE A 43 13.10 -0.93 9.23
CA PHE A 43 12.25 -1.95 9.84
C PHE A 43 12.49 -3.31 9.19
N VAL A 44 12.70 -3.33 7.88
CA VAL A 44 13.05 -4.52 7.08
C VAL A 44 14.25 -4.20 6.19
N PRO A 45 15.05 -5.21 5.78
CA PRO A 45 16.29 -4.97 5.03
C PRO A 45 16.07 -4.78 3.53
N ASN A 46 15.16 -3.89 3.15
CA ASN A 46 14.91 -3.54 1.75
C ASN A 46 14.31 -2.13 1.69
N LEU A 47 14.45 -1.48 0.56
CA LEU A 47 13.89 -0.17 0.29
C LEU A 47 13.09 -0.27 -1.01
N THR A 48 11.79 0.03 -0.96
CA THR A 48 10.95 -0.20 -2.13
C THR A 48 10.42 1.10 -2.74
N ILE A 49 9.26 1.56 -2.30
CA ILE A 49 8.60 2.69 -2.93
C ILE A 49 8.01 3.61 -1.87
N GLY A 50 7.67 4.81 -2.29
CA GLY A 50 7.06 5.81 -1.43
C GLY A 50 5.79 6.41 -2.02
N PRO A 51 5.22 7.42 -1.36
CA PRO A 51 3.99 8.07 -1.80
C PRO A 51 4.00 8.58 -3.25
N PRO A 52 5.11 9.11 -3.79
CA PRO A 52 5.12 9.57 -5.18
C PRO A 52 4.80 8.49 -6.19
N VAL A 53 5.24 7.25 -5.94
CA VAL A 53 4.96 6.13 -6.84
C VAL A 53 3.47 5.77 -6.80
N VAL A 54 2.90 5.68 -5.60
CA VAL A 54 1.46 5.41 -5.43
C VAL A 54 0.64 6.50 -6.11
N LYS A 55 1.00 7.76 -5.91
CA LYS A 55 0.32 8.88 -6.56
C LYS A 55 0.35 8.76 -8.08
N SER A 56 1.49 8.33 -8.63
CA SER A 56 1.66 8.17 -10.08
C SER A 56 0.72 7.13 -10.66
N PHE A 57 0.54 6.00 -10.00
CA PHE A 57 -0.34 4.98 -10.56
C PHE A 57 -1.77 5.02 -10.04
N ARG A 58 -2.09 5.85 -9.05
CA ARG A 58 -3.48 5.98 -8.57
C ARG A 58 -4.44 6.33 -9.70
N SER A 59 -4.05 7.24 -10.57
CA SER A 59 -4.86 7.67 -11.71
C SER A 59 -4.93 6.62 -12.83
N LYS A 60 -4.10 5.57 -12.78
CA LYS A 60 -4.01 4.53 -13.80
C LYS A 60 -4.82 3.29 -13.47
N THR A 61 -5.45 3.25 -12.31
CA THR A 61 -6.27 2.11 -11.88
C THR A 61 -7.43 2.60 -11.01
N GLN A 62 -8.54 1.87 -11.06
CA GLN A 62 -9.66 2.08 -10.14
C GLN A 62 -9.69 1.01 -9.05
N LYS A 63 -8.70 0.13 -9.01
CA LYS A 63 -8.61 -0.93 -8.02
C LYS A 63 -8.37 -0.35 -6.63
N PHE A 64 -8.75 -1.12 -5.62
CA PHE A 64 -8.51 -0.78 -4.23
C PHE A 64 -7.01 -0.91 -3.92
N LEU A 65 -6.41 0.16 -3.41
CA LEU A 65 -4.99 0.19 -3.09
C LEU A 65 -4.79 -0.14 -1.60
N ASP A 66 -4.22 -1.30 -1.37
CA ASP A 66 -3.96 -1.89 -0.07
C ASP A 66 -2.48 -1.66 0.27
N VAL A 67 -2.18 -0.60 1.03
CA VAL A 67 -0.82 -0.18 1.33
C VAL A 67 -0.36 -0.82 2.65
N HIS A 68 0.73 -1.57 2.58
CA HIS A 68 1.33 -2.27 3.70
C HIS A 68 2.67 -1.61 4.04
N MET A 69 2.72 -0.92 5.17
CA MET A 69 3.90 -0.17 5.60
C MET A 69 4.77 -1.02 6.53
N MET A 70 5.90 -1.46 6.03
CA MET A 70 6.95 -2.10 6.80
C MET A 70 8.04 -1.07 7.09
N VAL A 71 7.72 -0.14 7.99
CA VAL A 71 8.53 1.05 8.24
C VAL A 71 8.59 1.34 9.74
N ILE A 72 9.67 1.99 10.16
CA ILE A 72 9.71 2.64 11.47
C ILE A 72 8.90 3.95 11.38
N ASP A 73 8.47 4.48 12.48
CA ASP A 73 7.71 5.75 12.53
C ASP A 73 6.54 5.79 11.53
N PRO A 74 5.63 4.78 11.52
CA PRO A 74 4.57 4.72 10.53
C PRO A 74 3.65 5.94 10.55
N GLU A 75 3.51 6.63 11.68
CA GLU A 75 2.70 7.83 11.81
C GLU A 75 3.13 8.97 10.87
N LYS A 76 4.39 8.98 10.45
CA LYS A 76 4.89 10.00 9.52
C LYS A 76 4.45 9.79 8.09
N LEU A 77 4.02 8.58 7.77
CA LEU A 77 3.68 8.20 6.38
C LEU A 77 2.19 8.02 6.13
N VAL A 78 1.37 8.01 7.18
CA VAL A 78 -0.09 7.82 7.03
C VAL A 78 -0.69 8.87 6.10
N GLU A 79 -0.54 10.15 6.42
CA GLU A 79 -1.11 11.21 5.59
C GLU A 79 -0.54 11.23 4.17
N PRO A 80 0.79 11.12 3.97
CA PRO A 80 1.33 11.08 2.61
C PRO A 80 0.77 9.96 1.75
N PHE A 81 0.60 8.75 2.30
CA PHE A 81 0.02 7.65 1.54
C PHE A 81 -1.48 7.81 1.33
N ALA A 82 -2.20 8.33 2.32
CA ALA A 82 -3.63 8.62 2.16
C ALA A 82 -3.85 9.64 1.04
N LYS A 83 -3.06 10.71 1.01
CA LYS A 83 -3.12 11.73 -0.05
C LYS A 83 -2.71 11.18 -1.41
N ALA A 84 -1.82 10.21 -1.44
CA ALA A 84 -1.41 9.56 -2.69
C ALA A 84 -2.51 8.67 -3.27
N GLY A 85 -3.50 8.29 -2.47
CA GLY A 85 -4.65 7.53 -2.93
C GLY A 85 -4.81 6.15 -2.32
N ALA A 86 -4.12 5.84 -1.22
CA ALA A 86 -4.32 4.58 -0.52
C ALA A 86 -5.76 4.45 -0.03
N ASP A 87 -6.35 3.28 -0.24
CA ASP A 87 -7.70 2.97 0.25
C ASP A 87 -7.64 2.28 1.62
N MET A 88 -6.55 1.58 1.90
CA MET A 88 -6.31 0.93 3.17
C MET A 88 -4.83 1.04 3.51
N ILE A 89 -4.53 1.26 4.79
CA ILE A 89 -3.16 1.35 5.28
C ILE A 89 -3.00 0.36 6.44
N THR A 90 -1.99 -0.49 6.33
CA THR A 90 -1.59 -1.45 7.35
C THR A 90 -0.20 -1.07 7.86
N PHE A 91 -0.01 -1.13 9.16
CA PHE A 91 1.29 -0.92 9.79
C PHE A 91 1.57 -2.05 10.78
N HIS A 92 2.79 -2.12 11.28
CA HIS A 92 3.19 -3.14 12.24
C HIS A 92 3.18 -2.57 13.66
N ILE A 93 2.52 -3.26 14.56
CA ILE A 93 2.43 -2.86 15.96
C ILE A 93 3.81 -2.74 16.61
N GLU A 94 4.76 -3.55 16.15
CA GLU A 94 6.14 -3.54 16.65
C GLU A 94 6.86 -2.23 16.36
N ALA A 95 6.42 -1.52 15.31
CA ALA A 95 7.00 -0.24 14.91
C ALA A 95 6.26 0.96 15.50
N ALA A 96 5.15 0.74 16.20
CA ALA A 96 4.28 1.80 16.67
C ALA A 96 4.57 2.16 18.12
N ALA A 97 4.82 3.44 18.38
CA ALA A 97 4.90 3.97 19.75
C ALA A 97 3.50 4.19 20.34
N ASP A 98 2.56 4.62 19.50
CA ASP A 98 1.16 4.87 19.87
C ASP A 98 0.23 4.21 18.86
N THR A 99 -0.06 2.94 19.07
CA THR A 99 -0.87 2.13 18.14
C THR A 99 -2.26 2.72 17.93
N LEU A 100 -2.95 3.09 19.01
CA LEU A 100 -4.31 3.64 18.90
C LEU A 100 -4.32 4.98 18.19
N GLY A 101 -3.34 5.84 18.45
CA GLY A 101 -3.20 7.12 17.78
C GLY A 101 -2.98 6.97 16.28
N ILE A 102 -2.19 5.97 15.88
CA ILE A 102 -1.97 5.68 14.46
C ILE A 102 -3.25 5.19 13.79
N ILE A 103 -4.00 4.31 14.44
CA ILE A 103 -5.28 3.83 13.92
C ILE A 103 -6.25 5.00 13.71
N ASP A 104 -6.34 5.90 14.70
CA ASP A 104 -7.19 7.08 14.59
C ASP A 104 -6.74 7.99 13.44
N LEU A 105 -5.44 8.17 13.27
CA LEU A 105 -4.88 8.96 12.18
C LEU A 105 -5.25 8.36 10.80
N ILE A 106 -5.13 7.04 10.66
CA ILE A 106 -5.51 6.34 9.43
C ILE A 106 -7.00 6.56 9.13
N ARG A 107 -7.85 6.39 10.13
CA ARG A 107 -9.30 6.51 9.95
C ARG A 107 -9.76 7.93 9.64
N SER A 108 -9.01 8.92 10.07
CA SER A 108 -9.32 10.34 9.83
C SER A 108 -8.68 10.91 8.56
N SER A 109 -7.91 10.13 7.86
CA SER A 109 -7.18 10.59 6.66
C SER A 109 -7.92 10.35 5.36
#